data_12b4d864ad31ba6db66ab00db8b00fa3
#
_entry.id   12b4d864ad31ba6db66ab00db8b00fa3
#
_cell.length_a   1.000
_cell.length_b   1.000
_cell.length_c   1.000
_cell.angle_alpha   90.00
_cell.angle_beta   90.00
_cell.angle_gamma   90.00
#
_symmetry.space_group_name_H-M   'P 1'
#
loop_
_entity.id
_entity.type
_entity.pdbx_description
1 polymer ?
#
loop_
_entity_poly.entity_id
_entity_poly.type
_entity_poly.pdbx_seq_one_letter_code
_entity_poly.pdbx_strand_id
1 'polypeptide(L)'
;MKTILLFAGLAGALGAVQVEPPVKNPAFRPNTAFGSHEDLRAPRFEELRVKYRLEEAVKGETDDFKRVLLLRHWLHARVVVEKKGPELPDKDALSTLEEGPKGGRYHCAHLSVALNAVLSAMGHVTRIVLSGPGEKEPARLSGSHGSNEVWCNSLCKWVLVDAEHDSHFEKDGVPLSALEVRDEVLRDGAKSVARVRGLDRRPEARVEDESWGQTARTYGWISWPSEGNRFTRYPEDPGGFQVLYEDEYARTHTWYRDGRKHWAYDAGRFKRISERGAIEWTPNVLDVKTRLQGEEWEVQIASSTPNLKEYQMKKGDGAWERAEEKFAIRVKAPPEKVLLRSVNLAGLCGPEQRLVLAR
;
A
#
# COMPACT_ATOMS: atom_id res chain seq x y z
N MET A 1 -25.60 -17.02 23.37
CA MET A 1 -25.70 -18.50 23.30
C MET A 1 -26.56 -18.85 22.11
N LYS A 2 -25.99 -19.33 21.02
CA LYS A 2 -26.71 -20.03 19.95
C LYS A 2 -25.93 -21.29 19.66
N THR A 3 -26.51 -22.39 20.02
CA THR A 3 -26.07 -23.76 19.84
C THR A 3 -26.15 -24.12 18.36
N ILE A 4 -25.06 -24.57 17.76
CA ILE A 4 -25.06 -25.16 16.42
C ILE A 4 -25.04 -26.67 16.60
N LEU A 5 -26.09 -27.32 16.13
CA LEU A 5 -26.24 -28.77 16.08
C LEU A 5 -25.25 -29.37 15.07
N LEU A 6 -24.47 -30.32 15.54
CA LEU A 6 -23.67 -31.24 14.69
C LEU A 6 -24.59 -32.24 14.01
N PHE A 7 -24.49 -32.33 12.69
CA PHE A 7 -24.93 -33.52 11.96
C PHE A 7 -23.75 -34.49 11.83
N ALA A 8 -23.85 -35.62 12.50
CA ALA A 8 -22.93 -36.74 12.33
C ALA A 8 -23.33 -37.56 11.11
N GLY A 9 -22.57 -37.44 10.03
CA GLY A 9 -22.59 -38.36 8.89
C GLY A 9 -21.26 -39.10 8.85
N LEU A 10 -21.29 -40.42 9.04
CA LEU A 10 -20.12 -41.30 8.84
C LEU A 10 -19.71 -41.28 7.37
N ALA A 11 -18.68 -40.54 7.01
CA ALA A 11 -17.88 -40.74 5.83
C ALA A 11 -16.42 -40.49 6.25
N GLY A 12 -15.51 -41.38 5.85
CA GLY A 12 -14.14 -41.49 6.33
C GLY A 12 -13.44 -40.15 6.58
N ALA A 13 -12.79 -40.06 7.72
CA ALA A 13 -12.10 -38.86 8.19
C ALA A 13 -11.01 -38.43 7.21
N LEU A 14 -11.37 -37.67 6.19
CA LEU A 14 -10.43 -36.82 5.44
C LEU A 14 -9.99 -35.73 6.38
N GLY A 15 -8.72 -35.73 6.75
CA GLY A 15 -8.14 -34.69 7.61
C GLY A 15 -8.46 -33.31 7.07
N ALA A 16 -8.96 -32.42 7.91
CA ALA A 16 -9.27 -31.05 7.53
C ALA A 16 -8.01 -30.21 7.70
N VAL A 17 -7.61 -29.51 6.64
CA VAL A 17 -6.63 -28.41 6.73
C VAL A 17 -7.37 -27.14 7.06
N GLN A 18 -7.01 -26.54 8.15
CA GLN A 18 -7.48 -25.21 8.48
C GLN A 18 -6.36 -24.21 8.15
N VAL A 19 -6.59 -23.37 7.14
CA VAL A 19 -5.73 -22.19 6.86
C VAL A 19 -6.25 -21.09 7.75
N GLU A 20 -5.54 -20.83 8.83
CA GLU A 20 -5.82 -19.67 9.67
C GLU A 20 -5.02 -18.50 9.10
N PRO A 21 -5.65 -17.42 8.60
CA PRO A 21 -4.93 -16.21 8.31
C PRO A 21 -4.34 -15.68 9.61
N PRO A 22 -3.16 -15.04 9.58
CA PRO A 22 -2.65 -14.35 10.75
C PRO A 22 -3.70 -13.35 11.21
N VAL A 23 -3.81 -13.17 12.53
CA VAL A 23 -4.80 -12.29 13.14
C VAL A 23 -4.76 -10.92 12.43
N LYS A 24 -5.84 -10.59 11.70
CA LYS A 24 -6.04 -9.37 10.90
C LYS A 24 -5.56 -9.39 9.43
N ASN A 25 -5.13 -10.52 8.87
CA ASN A 25 -4.85 -10.54 7.43
C ASN A 25 -6.14 -10.53 6.62
N PRO A 26 -6.23 -9.69 5.57
CA PRO A 26 -7.28 -9.81 4.58
C PRO A 26 -7.09 -11.11 3.79
N ALA A 27 -8.14 -11.59 3.17
CA ALA A 27 -8.03 -12.68 2.20
C ALA A 27 -7.06 -12.29 1.07
N PHE A 28 -6.35 -13.26 0.49
CA PHE A 28 -5.50 -13.04 -0.67
C PHE A 28 -6.31 -12.44 -1.82
N ARG A 29 -5.81 -11.34 -2.36
CA ARG A 29 -6.34 -10.67 -3.55
C ARG A 29 -5.18 -10.43 -4.52
N PRO A 30 -5.20 -11.05 -5.71
CA PRO A 30 -4.13 -10.89 -6.67
C PRO A 30 -4.09 -9.45 -7.23
N ASN A 31 -2.91 -9.03 -7.65
CA ASN A 31 -2.77 -7.79 -8.41
C ASN A 31 -3.23 -8.00 -9.86
N THR A 32 -4.38 -7.45 -10.22
CA THR A 32 -4.94 -7.51 -11.57
C THR A 32 -5.10 -6.13 -12.21
N ALA A 33 -4.95 -5.07 -11.41
CA ALA A 33 -5.18 -3.69 -11.84
C ALA A 33 -3.89 -2.97 -12.21
N PHE A 34 -2.83 -3.18 -11.44
CA PHE A 34 -1.58 -2.47 -11.57
C PHE A 34 -0.60 -3.29 -12.42
N GLY A 35 0.18 -2.60 -13.23
CA GLY A 35 1.25 -3.22 -14.00
C GLY A 35 2.47 -3.57 -13.15
N SER A 36 3.64 -3.20 -13.64
CA SER A 36 4.91 -3.46 -12.96
C SER A 36 5.06 -2.68 -11.66
N HIS A 37 5.91 -3.18 -10.79
CA HIS A 37 6.37 -2.49 -9.59
C HIS A 37 7.81 -2.03 -9.79
N GLU A 38 8.27 -1.16 -8.90
CA GLU A 38 9.65 -0.71 -8.89
C GLU A 38 10.60 -1.91 -8.76
N ASP A 39 11.58 -2.00 -9.68
CA ASP A 39 12.60 -3.05 -9.62
C ASP A 39 13.70 -2.64 -8.63
N LEU A 40 13.71 -3.27 -7.47
CA LEU A 40 14.68 -3.00 -6.40
C LEU A 40 16.13 -3.34 -6.79
N ARG A 41 16.36 -4.02 -7.92
CA ARG A 41 17.70 -4.24 -8.46
C ARG A 41 18.25 -3.02 -9.20
N ALA A 42 17.41 -2.02 -9.48
CA ALA A 42 17.88 -0.79 -10.10
C ALA A 42 18.89 -0.07 -9.19
N PRO A 43 20.11 0.26 -9.67
CA PRO A 43 21.20 0.79 -8.84
C PRO A 43 20.84 2.07 -8.09
N ARG A 44 19.91 2.84 -8.63
CA ARG A 44 19.43 4.09 -8.02
C ARG A 44 18.77 3.90 -6.66
N PHE A 45 18.18 2.73 -6.38
CA PHE A 45 17.63 2.42 -5.06
C PHE A 45 18.72 2.19 -4.02
N GLU A 46 19.80 1.51 -4.42
CA GLU A 46 20.95 1.35 -3.53
C GLU A 46 21.68 2.69 -3.30
N GLU A 47 21.90 3.46 -4.36
CA GLU A 47 22.44 4.82 -4.27
C GLU A 47 21.64 5.67 -3.26
N LEU A 48 20.32 5.68 -3.39
CA LEU A 48 19.43 6.41 -2.48
C LEU A 48 19.61 5.95 -1.03
N ARG A 49 19.57 4.65 -0.80
CA ARG A 49 19.65 4.04 0.53
C ARG A 49 20.98 4.34 1.21
N VAL A 50 22.10 4.17 0.48
CA VAL A 50 23.46 4.37 1.01
C VAL A 50 23.77 5.86 1.21
N LYS A 51 23.51 6.69 0.19
CA LYS A 51 23.79 8.13 0.22
C LYS A 51 23.08 8.83 1.37
N TYR A 52 21.85 8.45 1.63
CA TYR A 52 21.01 9.09 2.65
C TYR A 52 20.90 8.29 3.95
N ARG A 53 21.60 7.14 4.06
CA ARG A 53 21.64 6.29 5.25
C ARG A 53 20.24 5.96 5.78
N LEU A 54 19.35 5.49 4.89
CA LEU A 54 17.94 5.29 5.24
C LEU A 54 17.73 4.27 6.36
N GLU A 55 18.64 3.30 6.51
CA GLU A 55 18.63 2.32 7.61
C GLU A 55 18.78 3.00 8.98
N GLU A 56 19.52 4.09 9.06
CA GLU A 56 19.68 4.84 10.32
C GLU A 56 18.38 5.54 10.72
N ALA A 57 17.58 5.99 9.74
CA ALA A 57 16.30 6.64 9.99
C ALA A 57 15.28 5.70 10.66
N VAL A 58 15.42 4.39 10.46
CA VAL A 58 14.50 3.37 11.00
C VAL A 58 15.18 2.41 11.98
N LYS A 59 16.39 2.76 12.44
CA LYS A 59 17.20 1.88 13.27
C LYS A 59 16.49 1.50 14.57
N GLY A 60 16.41 0.19 14.82
CA GLY A 60 15.79 -0.35 16.04
C GLY A 60 14.26 -0.48 15.98
N GLU A 61 13.60 0.05 14.95
CA GLU A 61 12.16 -0.12 14.79
C GLU A 61 11.84 -1.38 13.99
N THR A 62 10.98 -2.22 14.56
CA THR A 62 10.54 -3.50 13.97
C THR A 62 9.12 -3.47 13.43
N ASP A 63 8.30 -2.54 13.91
CA ASP A 63 6.94 -2.33 13.40
C ASP A 63 7.00 -1.64 12.03
N ASP A 64 6.43 -2.27 11.01
CA ASP A 64 6.52 -1.78 9.63
C ASP A 64 5.77 -0.46 9.42
N PHE A 65 4.64 -0.25 10.10
CA PHE A 65 3.94 1.03 10.01
C PHE A 65 4.73 2.17 10.67
N LYS A 66 5.33 1.93 11.83
CA LYS A 66 6.21 2.94 12.46
C LYS A 66 7.43 3.25 11.60
N ARG A 67 8.02 2.25 10.93
CA ARG A 67 9.10 2.49 9.96
C ARG A 67 8.66 3.42 8.84
N VAL A 68 7.45 3.24 8.32
CA VAL A 68 6.85 4.15 7.32
C VAL A 68 6.71 5.57 7.86
N LEU A 69 6.23 5.74 9.10
CA LEU A 69 6.12 7.07 9.72
C LEU A 69 7.48 7.74 9.90
N LEU A 70 8.50 6.98 10.32
CA LEU A 70 9.88 7.46 10.44
C LEU A 70 10.44 7.94 9.10
N LEU A 71 10.26 7.17 8.03
CA LEU A 71 10.73 7.53 6.68
C LEU A 71 9.97 8.74 6.11
N ARG A 72 8.68 8.81 6.32
CA ARG A 72 7.86 9.96 5.93
C ARG A 72 8.32 11.24 6.63
N HIS A 73 8.48 11.19 7.95
CA HIS A 73 8.98 12.32 8.75
C HIS A 73 10.40 12.71 8.37
N TRP A 74 11.27 11.72 8.15
CA TRP A 74 12.64 11.92 7.70
C TRP A 74 12.69 12.71 6.37
N LEU A 75 11.81 12.38 5.42
CA LEU A 75 11.72 13.11 4.15
C LEU A 75 11.17 14.52 4.36
N HIS A 76 10.06 14.64 5.08
CA HIS A 76 9.43 15.93 5.38
C HIS A 76 10.41 16.94 6.00
N ALA A 77 11.23 16.48 6.94
CA ALA A 77 12.22 17.32 7.63
C ALA A 77 13.38 17.76 6.72
N ARG A 78 13.56 17.17 5.54
CA ARG A 78 14.66 17.48 4.63
C ARG A 78 14.29 18.37 3.45
N VAL A 79 13.03 18.41 3.08
CA VAL A 79 12.59 19.16 1.91
C VAL A 79 11.81 20.38 2.38
N VAL A 80 12.37 21.55 2.11
CA VAL A 80 11.71 22.82 2.41
C VAL A 80 10.65 23.08 1.36
N VAL A 81 9.38 23.02 1.75
CA VAL A 81 8.25 23.30 0.88
C VAL A 81 7.97 24.80 0.87
N GLU A 82 8.29 25.44 -0.23
CA GLU A 82 8.01 26.86 -0.43
C GLU A 82 6.98 27.05 -1.55
N LYS A 83 6.01 27.93 -1.31
CA LYS A 83 5.01 28.28 -2.33
C LYS A 83 5.56 29.20 -3.43
N LYS A 84 6.73 29.81 -3.20
CA LYS A 84 7.40 30.74 -4.12
C LYS A 84 8.81 30.25 -4.39
N GLY A 85 9.24 30.30 -5.64
CA GLY A 85 10.58 29.89 -6.05
C GLY A 85 10.61 29.43 -7.51
N PRO A 86 11.79 29.17 -8.07
CA PRO A 86 11.89 28.59 -9.41
C PRO A 86 11.25 27.20 -9.44
N GLU A 87 10.59 26.90 -10.53
CA GLU A 87 10.08 25.56 -10.78
C GLU A 87 11.26 24.63 -11.08
N LEU A 88 11.32 23.50 -10.41
CA LEU A 88 12.41 22.55 -10.60
C LEU A 88 12.17 21.71 -11.86
N PRO A 89 13.21 21.57 -12.69
CA PRO A 89 13.06 20.96 -14.02
C PRO A 89 12.85 19.44 -13.95
N ASP A 90 13.37 18.77 -12.94
CA ASP A 90 13.25 17.34 -12.85
C ASP A 90 12.78 16.88 -11.47
N LYS A 91 12.00 15.80 -11.44
CA LYS A 91 11.18 15.41 -10.30
C LYS A 91 11.51 14.00 -9.79
N ASP A 92 12.72 13.50 -10.06
CA ASP A 92 13.11 12.26 -9.44
C ASP A 92 13.46 12.45 -7.95
N ALA A 93 13.51 11.35 -7.22
CA ALA A 93 13.70 11.40 -5.77
C ALA A 93 15.07 11.95 -5.39
N LEU A 94 16.13 11.61 -6.13
CA LEU A 94 17.48 12.09 -5.83
C LEU A 94 17.61 13.58 -6.05
N SER A 95 17.11 14.09 -7.17
CA SER A 95 17.07 15.54 -7.44
C SER A 95 16.29 16.28 -6.37
N THR A 96 15.14 15.76 -5.95
CA THR A 96 14.33 16.34 -4.87
C THR A 96 15.09 16.38 -3.54
N LEU A 97 15.83 15.33 -3.20
CA LEU A 97 16.60 15.26 -1.96
C LEU A 97 17.88 16.08 -1.97
N GLU A 98 18.49 16.29 -3.15
CA GLU A 98 19.69 17.12 -3.31
C GLU A 98 19.39 18.61 -3.26
N GLU A 99 18.32 19.02 -3.93
CA GLU A 99 17.95 20.44 -4.05
C GLU A 99 16.98 20.88 -2.95
N GLY A 100 16.16 19.96 -2.42
CA GLY A 100 15.16 20.26 -1.41
C GLY A 100 15.65 21.02 -0.18
N PRO A 101 16.82 20.69 0.40
CA PRO A 101 17.39 21.44 1.53
C PRO A 101 17.79 22.88 1.19
N LYS A 102 18.02 23.20 -0.09
CA LYS A 102 18.42 24.55 -0.55
C LYS A 102 17.22 25.50 -0.68
N GLY A 103 16.02 24.99 -0.49
CA GLY A 103 14.77 25.68 -0.76
C GLY A 103 14.43 25.73 -2.24
N GLY A 104 13.16 25.77 -2.54
CA GLY A 104 12.66 25.79 -3.91
C GLY A 104 11.16 25.57 -3.95
N ARG A 105 10.58 25.61 -5.15
CA ARG A 105 9.15 25.42 -5.35
C ARG A 105 8.76 23.93 -5.35
N TYR A 106 8.98 23.31 -4.20
CA TYR A 106 8.55 21.91 -4.00
C TYR A 106 7.07 21.85 -3.62
N HIS A 107 6.38 20.84 -4.06
CA HIS A 107 4.96 20.59 -3.77
C HIS A 107 4.67 19.10 -3.68
N CYS A 108 3.43 18.74 -3.41
CA CYS A 108 2.98 17.36 -3.20
C CYS A 108 3.53 16.33 -4.21
N ALA A 109 3.61 16.68 -5.50
CA ALA A 109 4.11 15.76 -6.52
C ALA A 109 5.59 15.40 -6.35
N HIS A 110 6.45 16.36 -5.95
CA HIS A 110 7.86 16.08 -5.70
C HIS A 110 8.02 15.18 -4.47
N LEU A 111 7.30 15.51 -3.40
CA LEU A 111 7.39 14.74 -2.15
C LEU A 111 6.78 13.34 -2.30
N SER A 112 5.71 13.18 -3.08
CA SER A 112 5.14 11.87 -3.33
C SER A 112 6.07 10.97 -4.15
N VAL A 113 6.76 11.51 -5.16
CA VAL A 113 7.79 10.78 -5.92
C VAL A 113 8.98 10.40 -5.02
N ALA A 114 9.47 11.36 -4.21
CA ALA A 114 10.58 11.11 -3.30
C ALA A 114 10.21 10.08 -2.22
N LEU A 115 9.03 10.18 -1.61
CA LEU A 115 8.58 9.21 -0.61
C LEU A 115 8.38 7.82 -1.21
N ASN A 116 7.84 7.74 -2.43
CA ASN A 116 7.71 6.45 -3.11
C ASN A 116 9.06 5.77 -3.29
N ALA A 117 10.09 6.52 -3.71
CA ALA A 117 11.44 5.99 -3.86
C ALA A 117 12.07 5.58 -2.52
N VAL A 118 11.94 6.41 -1.48
CA VAL A 118 12.46 6.13 -0.13
C VAL A 118 11.83 4.87 0.45
N LEU A 119 10.51 4.75 0.38
CA LEU A 119 9.79 3.57 0.88
C LEU A 119 10.15 2.31 0.07
N SER A 120 10.20 2.42 -1.27
CA SER A 120 10.61 1.31 -2.13
C SER A 120 12.04 0.86 -1.84
N ALA A 121 13.00 1.80 -1.70
CA ALA A 121 14.39 1.49 -1.38
C ALA A 121 14.53 0.69 -0.07
N MET A 122 13.62 0.90 0.86
CA MET A 122 13.54 0.18 2.13
C MET A 122 12.64 -1.06 2.07
N GLY A 123 12.20 -1.45 0.87
CA GLY A 123 11.46 -2.68 0.61
C GLY A 123 9.96 -2.62 0.84
N HIS A 124 9.41 -1.46 1.19
CA HIS A 124 7.96 -1.31 1.32
C HIS A 124 7.27 -1.33 -0.05
N VAL A 125 6.14 -2.01 -0.14
CA VAL A 125 5.27 -1.93 -1.32
C VAL A 125 4.48 -0.64 -1.24
N THR A 126 4.74 0.26 -2.17
CA THR A 126 4.14 1.61 -2.16
C THR A 126 3.70 2.02 -3.56
N ARG A 127 2.80 3.00 -3.63
CA ARG A 127 2.32 3.59 -4.87
C ARG A 127 1.95 5.06 -4.64
N ILE A 128 2.12 5.88 -5.67
CA ILE A 128 1.65 7.28 -5.64
C ILE A 128 0.13 7.29 -5.77
N VAL A 129 -0.49 8.18 -5.03
CA VAL A 129 -1.91 8.48 -5.09
C VAL A 129 -2.08 9.91 -5.58
N LEU A 130 -2.86 10.08 -6.64
CA LEU A 130 -3.38 11.37 -7.05
C LEU A 130 -4.85 11.41 -6.69
N SER A 131 -5.25 12.49 -6.04
CA SER A 131 -6.63 12.72 -5.66
C SER A 131 -7.07 14.13 -6.04
N GLY A 132 -8.36 14.33 -6.16
CA GLY A 132 -8.90 15.64 -6.49
C GLY A 132 -10.37 15.76 -6.13
N PRO A 133 -10.92 16.97 -6.27
CA PRO A 133 -12.31 17.23 -5.91
C PRO A 133 -13.28 16.49 -6.84
N GLY A 134 -14.39 16.07 -6.27
CA GLY A 134 -15.54 15.54 -6.99
C GLY A 134 -16.73 16.44 -6.76
N GLU A 135 -16.98 17.40 -7.66
CA GLU A 135 -18.16 18.26 -7.60
C GLU A 135 -18.84 18.37 -8.97
N LYS A 136 -20.17 18.47 -8.96
CA LYS A 136 -20.97 18.73 -10.17
C LYS A 136 -20.73 20.13 -10.72
N GLU A 137 -20.30 21.08 -9.88
CA GLU A 137 -20.07 22.46 -10.26
C GLU A 137 -18.59 22.83 -10.25
N PRO A 138 -18.08 23.36 -11.35
CA PRO A 138 -16.66 23.60 -11.56
C PRO A 138 -16.09 24.79 -10.79
N ALA A 139 -16.86 25.50 -9.99
CA ALA A 139 -16.58 26.91 -9.68
C ALA A 139 -15.52 27.16 -8.60
N ARG A 140 -15.13 26.20 -7.76
CA ARG A 140 -14.35 26.56 -6.56
C ARG A 140 -13.08 25.76 -6.26
N LEU A 141 -12.81 24.66 -6.92
CA LEU A 141 -11.73 23.77 -6.50
C LEU A 141 -10.62 23.68 -7.52
N SER A 142 -9.47 24.16 -7.13
CA SER A 142 -8.23 24.01 -7.86
C SER A 142 -7.37 22.99 -7.16
N GLY A 143 -6.93 22.02 -7.92
CA GLY A 143 -5.78 21.25 -7.54
C GLY A 143 -6.08 19.80 -7.27
N SER A 144 -5.28 18.96 -7.91
CA SER A 144 -5.03 17.60 -7.47
C SER A 144 -4.01 17.62 -6.35
N HIS A 145 -4.07 16.65 -5.46
CA HIS A 145 -3.07 16.43 -4.43
C HIS A 145 -2.35 15.11 -4.69
N GLY A 146 -1.04 15.11 -4.48
CA GLY A 146 -0.18 13.94 -4.58
C GLY A 146 0.22 13.44 -3.20
N SER A 147 -0.02 12.17 -2.92
CA SER A 147 0.35 11.48 -1.70
C SER A 147 0.79 10.05 -2.01
N ASN A 148 0.96 9.20 -1.03
CA ASN A 148 1.34 7.81 -1.23
C ASN A 148 0.42 6.87 -0.49
N GLU A 149 0.21 5.69 -1.02
CA GLU A 149 -0.23 4.54 -0.25
C GLU A 149 0.92 3.57 -0.07
N VAL A 150 1.00 2.98 1.10
CA VAL A 150 1.96 1.95 1.44
C VAL A 150 1.23 0.75 2.04
N TRP A 151 1.64 -0.44 1.64
CA TRP A 151 1.14 -1.66 2.26
C TRP A 151 1.85 -1.90 3.58
N CYS A 152 1.08 -2.00 4.66
CA CYS A 152 1.58 -2.31 6.00
C CYS A 152 1.27 -3.77 6.33
N ASN A 153 2.31 -4.59 6.49
CA ASN A 153 2.17 -6.01 6.81
C ASN A 153 1.54 -6.22 8.19
N SER A 154 1.91 -5.39 9.18
CA SER A 154 1.37 -5.45 10.55
C SER A 154 -0.13 -5.13 10.61
N LEU A 155 -0.62 -4.29 9.70
CA LEU A 155 -2.01 -3.91 9.59
C LEU A 155 -2.76 -4.73 8.54
N CYS A 156 -2.04 -5.44 7.66
CA CYS A 156 -2.55 -6.15 6.49
C CYS A 156 -3.47 -5.29 5.62
N LYS A 157 -3.07 -4.06 5.38
CA LYS A 157 -3.84 -3.11 4.56
C LYS A 157 -2.98 -2.03 3.93
N TRP A 158 -3.51 -1.36 2.93
CA TRP A 158 -2.98 -0.13 2.40
C TRP A 158 -3.25 1.03 3.36
N VAL A 159 -2.27 1.91 3.51
CA VAL A 159 -2.37 3.12 4.35
C VAL A 159 -1.95 4.33 3.54
N LEU A 160 -2.78 5.36 3.55
CA LEU A 160 -2.49 6.64 2.92
C LEU A 160 -1.56 7.47 3.80
N VAL A 161 -0.43 7.93 3.25
CA VAL A 161 0.55 8.76 3.93
C VAL A 161 0.94 9.96 3.07
N ASP A 162 1.19 11.09 3.69
CA ASP A 162 1.47 12.36 3.04
C ASP A 162 2.75 12.99 3.60
N ALA A 163 3.79 13.08 2.77
CA ALA A 163 5.07 13.66 3.15
C ALA A 163 5.04 15.20 3.14
N GLU A 164 4.19 15.84 2.32
CA GLU A 164 4.09 17.31 2.31
C GLU A 164 3.58 17.84 3.66
N HIS A 165 2.64 17.13 4.25
CA HIS A 165 2.02 17.53 5.50
C HIS A 165 2.54 16.73 6.71
N ASP A 166 3.46 15.81 6.51
CA ASP A 166 3.92 14.84 7.52
C ASP A 166 2.75 14.16 8.24
N SER A 167 1.76 13.68 7.48
CA SER A 167 0.50 13.23 8.04
C SER A 167 -0.04 11.93 7.42
N HIS A 168 -1.02 11.36 8.08
CA HIS A 168 -1.91 10.31 7.60
C HIS A 168 -3.29 10.49 8.23
N PHE A 169 -4.25 9.69 7.81
CA PHE A 169 -5.62 9.75 8.34
C PHE A 169 -5.94 8.51 9.14
N GLU A 170 -6.67 8.71 10.24
CA GLU A 170 -7.14 7.63 11.10
C GLU A 170 -8.63 7.78 11.43
N LYS A 171 -9.28 6.64 11.62
CA LYS A 171 -10.60 6.56 12.22
C LYS A 171 -10.55 5.55 13.36
N ASP A 172 -10.98 5.96 14.56
CA ASP A 172 -10.93 5.13 15.77
C ASP A 172 -9.53 4.55 16.03
N GLY A 173 -8.47 5.32 15.73
CA GLY A 173 -7.08 4.92 15.90
C GLY A 173 -6.55 3.96 14.83
N VAL A 174 -7.33 3.66 13.78
CA VAL A 174 -6.93 2.79 12.67
C VAL A 174 -6.56 3.64 11.45
N PRO A 175 -5.33 3.50 10.91
CA PRO A 175 -4.92 4.19 9.71
C PRO A 175 -5.76 3.81 8.49
N LEU A 176 -6.09 4.80 7.66
CA LEU A 176 -6.99 4.64 6.51
C LEU A 176 -6.22 4.58 5.18
N SER A 177 -6.76 3.80 4.23
CA SER A 177 -6.37 3.82 2.82
C SER A 177 -7.00 5.03 2.10
N ALA A 178 -6.56 5.32 0.89
CA ALA A 178 -7.12 6.41 0.07
C ALA A 178 -8.62 6.21 -0.20
N LEU A 179 -9.04 4.98 -0.49
CA LEU A 179 -10.45 4.68 -0.71
C LEU A 179 -11.26 4.76 0.58
N GLU A 180 -10.72 4.36 1.72
CA GLU A 180 -11.40 4.50 3.01
C GLU A 180 -11.56 5.99 3.39
N VAL A 181 -10.53 6.83 3.17
CA VAL A 181 -10.67 8.29 3.35
C VAL A 181 -11.76 8.84 2.45
N ARG A 182 -11.78 8.42 1.17
CA ARG A 182 -12.81 8.85 0.22
C ARG A 182 -14.22 8.44 0.68
N ASP A 183 -14.39 7.20 1.15
CA ASP A 183 -15.68 6.73 1.65
C ASP A 183 -16.18 7.59 2.81
N GLU A 184 -15.29 7.95 3.73
CA GLU A 184 -15.63 8.83 4.86
C GLU A 184 -15.98 10.26 4.39
N VAL A 185 -15.26 10.78 3.39
CA VAL A 185 -15.54 12.08 2.78
C VAL A 185 -16.92 12.10 2.13
N LEU A 186 -17.24 11.08 1.35
CA LEU A 186 -18.52 10.98 0.66
C LEU A 186 -19.68 10.70 1.59
N ARG A 187 -19.43 9.98 2.69
CA ARG A 187 -20.46 9.64 3.66
C ARG A 187 -20.96 10.87 4.45
N ASP A 188 -20.04 11.65 5.01
CA ASP A 188 -20.40 12.74 5.91
C ASP A 188 -19.40 13.92 5.95
N GLY A 189 -18.51 14.01 4.95
CA GLY A 189 -17.44 14.99 4.92
C GLY A 189 -16.28 14.65 5.87
N ALA A 190 -16.06 13.36 6.12
CA ALA A 190 -15.00 12.84 6.98
C ALA A 190 -15.06 13.33 8.43
N LYS A 191 -16.26 13.51 8.98
CA LYS A 191 -16.46 14.04 10.35
C LYS A 191 -15.78 13.22 11.45
N SER A 192 -15.67 11.92 11.27
CA SER A 192 -15.07 10.97 12.21
C SER A 192 -13.62 10.65 11.91
N VAL A 193 -13.00 11.30 10.91
CA VAL A 193 -11.61 11.07 10.53
C VAL A 193 -10.71 12.10 11.20
N ALA A 194 -9.63 11.65 11.81
CA ALA A 194 -8.57 12.49 12.33
C ALA A 194 -7.40 12.54 11.35
N ARG A 195 -6.86 13.72 11.07
CA ARG A 195 -5.54 13.86 10.45
C ARG A 195 -4.49 13.81 11.55
N VAL A 196 -3.56 12.89 11.45
CA VAL A 196 -2.52 12.63 12.47
C VAL A 196 -1.18 13.04 11.92
N ARG A 197 -0.47 13.94 12.63
CA ARG A 197 0.82 14.48 12.19
C ARG A 197 2.00 14.01 13.04
N GLY A 198 3.17 14.02 12.40
CA GLY A 198 4.44 13.78 13.05
C GLY A 198 4.62 12.36 13.55
N LEU A 199 5.62 12.16 14.39
CA LEU A 199 5.97 10.86 14.98
C LEU A 199 5.16 10.58 16.25
N ASP A 200 4.81 11.61 16.99
CA ASP A 200 4.01 11.53 18.22
C ASP A 200 2.52 11.31 17.93
N ARG A 201 2.17 11.17 16.67
CA ARG A 201 0.80 10.87 16.22
C ARG A 201 -0.23 11.79 16.85
N ARG A 202 0.04 13.08 16.84
CA ARG A 202 -0.89 14.08 17.37
C ARG A 202 -2.07 14.24 16.41
N PRO A 203 -3.30 13.93 16.86
CA PRO A 203 -4.48 14.26 16.08
C PRO A 203 -4.57 15.78 15.98
N GLU A 204 -4.67 16.28 14.76
CA GLU A 204 -5.07 17.67 14.59
C GLU A 204 -6.53 17.80 15.02
N ALA A 205 -6.78 18.75 15.93
CA ALA A 205 -8.15 19.14 16.17
C ALA A 205 -8.76 19.52 14.82
N ARG A 206 -9.96 19.01 14.55
CA ARG A 206 -10.74 19.39 13.39
C ARG A 206 -11.05 20.88 13.51
N VAL A 207 -10.13 21.69 13.02
CA VAL A 207 -10.39 23.10 12.85
C VAL A 207 -11.37 23.17 11.69
N GLU A 208 -12.45 23.90 11.82
CA GLU A 208 -13.34 24.29 10.71
C GLU A 208 -12.59 25.18 9.70
N ASP A 209 -11.29 25.01 9.68
CA ASP A 209 -10.35 25.69 8.81
C ASP A 209 -10.58 25.23 7.37
N GLU A 210 -10.60 26.20 6.47
CA GLU A 210 -10.70 25.96 5.02
C GLU A 210 -9.66 24.97 4.50
N SER A 211 -8.49 24.87 5.14
CA SER A 211 -7.44 23.92 4.78
C SER A 211 -7.82 22.48 5.04
N TRP A 212 -8.50 22.16 6.14
CA TRP A 212 -8.99 20.80 6.44
C TRP A 212 -10.15 20.43 5.52
N GLY A 213 -11.07 21.35 5.32
CA GLY A 213 -12.18 21.19 4.37
C GLY A 213 -11.69 21.01 2.93
N GLN A 214 -10.60 21.67 2.54
CA GLN A 214 -9.96 21.45 1.24
C GLN A 214 -9.31 20.05 1.16
N THR A 215 -8.63 19.60 2.19
CA THR A 215 -8.00 18.28 2.22
C THR A 215 -9.05 17.17 2.10
N ALA A 216 -10.16 17.25 2.84
CA ALA A 216 -11.25 16.29 2.72
C ALA A 216 -11.89 16.32 1.33
N ARG A 217 -12.11 17.50 0.76
CA ARG A 217 -12.70 17.68 -0.58
C ARG A 217 -11.82 17.17 -1.72
N THR A 218 -10.51 17.03 -1.50
CA THR A 218 -9.58 16.50 -2.51
C THR A 218 -9.67 15.00 -2.73
N TYR A 219 -10.56 14.28 -2.09
CA TYR A 219 -10.75 12.84 -2.28
C TYR A 219 -12.04 12.46 -3.03
N GLY A 220 -12.56 13.32 -3.87
CA GLY A 220 -13.72 13.00 -4.73
C GLY A 220 -13.39 11.95 -5.79
N TRP A 221 -12.21 12.02 -6.40
CA TRP A 221 -11.67 11.00 -7.29
C TRP A 221 -10.26 10.60 -6.86
N ILE A 222 -9.87 9.37 -7.17
CA ILE A 222 -8.56 8.82 -6.84
C ILE A 222 -8.01 8.06 -8.03
N SER A 223 -6.73 8.31 -8.33
CA SER A 223 -5.97 7.56 -9.31
C SER A 223 -4.56 7.23 -8.82
N TRP A 224 -3.96 6.22 -9.43
CA TRP A 224 -2.62 5.76 -9.14
C TRP A 224 -1.79 5.75 -10.42
N PRO A 225 -0.80 6.64 -10.56
CA PRO A 225 0.16 6.58 -11.66
C PRO A 225 0.97 5.28 -11.62
N SER A 226 1.26 4.71 -12.78
CA SER A 226 2.16 3.56 -12.90
C SER A 226 3.63 3.94 -12.64
N GLU A 227 4.03 5.16 -13.00
CA GLU A 227 5.36 5.68 -12.73
C GLU A 227 5.45 6.20 -11.29
N GLY A 228 6.04 5.39 -10.39
CA GLY A 228 6.12 5.74 -8.97
C GLY A 228 7.23 6.73 -8.62
N ASN A 229 8.46 6.52 -9.12
CA ASN A 229 9.63 7.31 -8.66
C ASN A 229 10.55 7.76 -9.79
N ARG A 230 10.25 7.40 -11.03
CA ARG A 230 11.04 7.70 -12.25
C ARG A 230 12.44 7.08 -12.32
N PHE A 231 12.79 6.17 -11.43
CA PHE A 231 14.04 5.42 -11.51
C PHE A 231 13.97 4.28 -12.51
N THR A 232 12.81 3.67 -12.64
CA THR A 232 12.54 2.58 -13.56
C THR A 232 11.50 3.01 -14.58
N ARG A 233 11.78 2.78 -15.86
CA ARG A 233 10.79 2.90 -16.94
C ARG A 233 10.37 1.51 -17.34
N TYR A 234 9.09 1.31 -17.43
CA TYR A 234 8.52 0.03 -17.86
C TYR A 234 8.33 0.04 -19.38
N PRO A 235 8.93 -0.92 -20.12
CA PRO A 235 8.80 -0.98 -21.59
C PRO A 235 7.37 -1.09 -22.08
N GLU A 236 6.52 -1.75 -21.30
CA GLU A 236 5.10 -1.94 -21.59
C GLU A 236 4.23 -0.70 -21.35
N ASP A 237 4.80 0.34 -20.74
CA ASP A 237 4.08 1.56 -20.43
C ASP A 237 4.92 2.83 -20.70
N PRO A 238 5.27 3.07 -21.98
CA PRO A 238 6.17 4.18 -22.33
C PRO A 238 5.55 5.58 -22.15
N GLY A 239 4.28 5.67 -21.80
CA GLY A 239 3.55 6.94 -21.74
C GLY A 239 2.96 7.30 -20.37
N GLY A 240 3.23 6.51 -19.32
CA GLY A 240 2.64 6.74 -18.02
C GLY A 240 1.15 6.38 -18.00
N PHE A 241 0.88 5.16 -17.66
CA PHE A 241 -0.45 4.62 -17.44
C PHE A 241 -0.94 4.98 -16.04
N GLN A 242 -2.23 5.24 -15.89
CA GLN A 242 -2.83 5.47 -14.57
C GLN A 242 -4.03 4.57 -14.35
N VAL A 243 -4.16 4.02 -13.16
CA VAL A 243 -5.36 3.35 -12.71
C VAL A 243 -6.27 4.41 -12.07
N LEU A 244 -7.51 4.51 -12.52
CA LEU A 244 -8.53 5.36 -11.93
C LEU A 244 -9.61 4.49 -11.29
N TYR A 245 -9.94 4.76 -10.03
CA TYR A 245 -11.10 4.14 -9.40
C TYR A 245 -12.38 4.79 -9.91
N GLU A 246 -13.25 3.99 -10.54
CA GLU A 246 -14.47 4.45 -11.17
C GLU A 246 -15.71 3.83 -10.53
N ASP A 247 -16.38 4.58 -9.69
CA ASP A 247 -17.74 4.29 -9.23
C ASP A 247 -18.75 5.29 -9.85
N GLU A 248 -20.00 5.20 -9.43
CA GLU A 248 -21.03 6.10 -9.90
C GLU A 248 -20.74 7.56 -9.55
N TYR A 249 -20.23 7.81 -8.35
CA TYR A 249 -19.86 9.17 -7.93
C TYR A 249 -18.73 9.73 -8.81
N ALA A 250 -17.66 8.98 -9.03
CA ALA A 250 -16.54 9.42 -9.88
C ALA A 250 -17.00 9.71 -11.31
N ARG A 251 -17.89 8.87 -11.89
CA ARG A 251 -18.45 9.10 -13.23
C ARG A 251 -19.28 10.37 -13.35
N THR A 252 -19.98 10.75 -12.29
CA THR A 252 -20.96 11.86 -12.35
C THR A 252 -20.40 13.17 -11.79
N HIS A 253 -19.37 13.15 -10.95
CA HIS A 253 -18.87 14.31 -10.20
C HIS A 253 -17.43 14.72 -10.54
N THR A 254 -16.79 14.08 -11.50
CA THR A 254 -15.40 14.40 -11.86
C THR A 254 -15.38 15.32 -13.09
N TRP A 255 -15.32 16.63 -12.87
CA TRP A 255 -15.35 17.64 -13.90
C TRP A 255 -14.21 18.65 -13.77
N TYR A 256 -13.80 19.27 -14.86
CA TYR A 256 -12.95 20.46 -14.85
C TYR A 256 -13.75 21.72 -14.53
N ARG A 257 -13.04 22.77 -14.13
CA ARG A 257 -13.59 24.10 -13.84
C ARG A 257 -14.36 24.73 -15.00
N ASP A 258 -14.01 24.37 -16.23
CA ASP A 258 -14.64 24.89 -17.45
C ASP A 258 -15.84 24.07 -17.93
N GLY A 259 -16.30 23.14 -17.10
CA GLY A 259 -17.45 22.28 -17.41
C GLY A 259 -17.09 21.09 -18.30
N ARG A 260 -15.84 20.93 -18.71
CA ARG A 260 -15.39 19.72 -19.43
C ARG A 260 -15.24 18.55 -18.47
N LYS A 261 -15.48 17.35 -19.00
CA LYS A 261 -15.23 16.13 -18.24
C LYS A 261 -13.73 16.03 -17.90
N HIS A 262 -13.42 15.56 -16.70
CA HIS A 262 -12.03 15.44 -16.24
C HIS A 262 -11.19 14.68 -17.28
N TRP A 263 -9.96 15.13 -17.52
CA TRP A 263 -9.02 14.57 -18.49
C TRP A 263 -8.81 13.06 -18.36
N ALA A 264 -9.00 12.50 -17.16
CA ALA A 264 -9.01 11.06 -16.91
C ALA A 264 -10.00 10.28 -17.76
N TYR A 265 -11.05 10.94 -18.26
CA TYR A 265 -12.07 10.33 -19.12
C TYR A 265 -11.82 10.59 -20.61
N ASP A 266 -10.94 11.53 -20.95
CA ASP A 266 -10.73 11.94 -22.34
C ASP A 266 -9.53 11.25 -23.01
N ALA A 267 -8.54 10.82 -22.25
CA ALA A 267 -7.21 10.62 -22.82
C ALA A 267 -6.87 9.17 -23.21
N GLY A 268 -7.68 8.18 -22.96
CA GLY A 268 -7.29 6.77 -23.20
C GLY A 268 -6.08 6.28 -22.37
N ARG A 269 -5.51 7.15 -21.52
CA ARG A 269 -4.36 6.87 -20.66
C ARG A 269 -4.73 6.22 -19.34
N PHE A 270 -6.02 6.02 -19.10
CA PHE A 270 -6.51 5.52 -17.83
C PHE A 270 -7.13 4.16 -17.97
N LYS A 271 -6.66 3.24 -17.16
CA LYS A 271 -7.35 1.99 -16.87
C LYS A 271 -8.37 2.27 -15.77
N ARG A 272 -9.63 2.31 -16.13
CA ARG A 272 -10.72 2.52 -15.17
C ARG A 272 -11.10 1.21 -14.53
N ILE A 273 -11.11 1.18 -13.20
CA ILE A 273 -11.37 0.01 -12.39
C ILE A 273 -12.51 0.33 -11.43
N SER A 274 -13.61 -0.40 -11.54
CA SER A 274 -14.76 -0.29 -10.62
C SER A 274 -14.72 -1.32 -9.49
N GLU A 275 -13.92 -2.37 -9.65
CA GLU A 275 -13.78 -3.40 -8.64
C GLU A 275 -12.77 -2.98 -7.57
N ARG A 276 -13.29 -2.66 -6.37
CA ARG A 276 -12.47 -2.23 -5.24
C ARG A 276 -11.41 -3.28 -4.85
N GLY A 277 -11.75 -4.57 -4.93
CA GLY A 277 -10.83 -5.65 -4.61
C GLY A 277 -9.58 -5.69 -5.49
N ALA A 278 -9.70 -5.26 -6.77
CA ALA A 278 -8.57 -5.13 -7.68
C ALA A 278 -7.66 -3.94 -7.32
N ILE A 279 -8.23 -2.86 -6.76
CA ILE A 279 -7.46 -1.73 -6.23
C ILE A 279 -6.79 -2.09 -4.90
N GLU A 280 -7.52 -2.73 -4.01
CA GLU A 280 -7.05 -3.12 -2.68
C GLU A 280 -6.49 -4.55 -2.68
N TRP A 281 -5.70 -4.89 -3.73
CA TRP A 281 -4.96 -6.15 -3.75
C TRP A 281 -4.01 -6.25 -2.54
N THR A 282 -3.62 -7.48 -2.17
CA THR A 282 -2.91 -7.73 -0.92
C THR A 282 -1.46 -8.17 -1.17
N PRO A 283 -0.52 -7.22 -1.27
CA PRO A 283 0.90 -7.53 -1.37
C PRO A 283 1.36 -8.39 -0.19
N ASN A 284 2.34 -9.23 -0.44
CA ASN A 284 3.01 -10.05 0.57
C ASN A 284 2.15 -11.12 1.26
N VAL A 285 0.83 -11.13 1.05
CA VAL A 285 -0.06 -12.20 1.51
C VAL A 285 0.07 -13.40 0.58
N LEU A 286 0.07 -14.60 1.14
CA LEU A 286 0.19 -15.83 0.37
C LEU A 286 -1.19 -16.38 -0.02
N ASP A 287 -1.32 -16.85 -1.26
CA ASP A 287 -2.36 -17.80 -1.67
C ASP A 287 -1.84 -19.21 -1.40
N VAL A 288 -2.41 -19.87 -0.41
CA VAL A 288 -1.97 -21.21 0.00
C VAL A 288 -3.05 -22.22 -0.31
N LYS A 289 -2.72 -23.18 -1.16
CA LYS A 289 -3.59 -24.32 -1.50
C LYS A 289 -2.99 -25.60 -0.93
N THR A 290 -3.83 -26.44 -0.37
CA THR A 290 -3.40 -27.70 0.24
C THR A 290 -4.25 -28.85 -0.23
N ARG A 291 -3.64 -30.04 -0.39
CA ARG A 291 -4.31 -31.27 -0.77
C ARG A 291 -3.65 -32.44 -0.08
N LEU A 292 -4.44 -33.32 0.56
CA LEU A 292 -3.94 -34.56 1.13
C LEU A 292 -3.78 -35.60 0.03
N GLN A 293 -2.58 -36.18 -0.09
CA GLN A 293 -2.27 -37.30 -0.96
C GLN A 293 -1.62 -38.43 -0.15
N GLY A 294 -2.40 -39.49 0.09
CA GLY A 294 -1.96 -40.58 0.94
C GLY A 294 -1.70 -40.09 2.38
N GLU A 295 -0.44 -40.11 2.80
CA GLU A 295 0.00 -39.65 4.15
C GLU A 295 0.65 -38.27 4.15
N GLU A 296 0.72 -37.60 3.01
CA GLU A 296 1.41 -36.32 2.84
C GLU A 296 0.46 -35.21 2.40
N TRP A 297 0.67 -34.00 2.94
CA TRP A 297 -0.01 -32.80 2.51
C TRP A 297 0.83 -32.12 1.42
N GLU A 298 0.30 -32.08 0.21
CA GLU A 298 0.82 -31.19 -0.82
C GLU A 298 0.42 -29.76 -0.50
N VAL A 299 1.40 -28.86 -0.49
CA VAL A 299 1.22 -27.42 -0.28
C VAL A 299 1.69 -26.70 -1.52
N GLN A 300 0.84 -25.82 -2.05
CA GLN A 300 1.19 -24.91 -3.13
C GLN A 300 1.04 -23.48 -2.62
N ILE A 301 2.08 -22.65 -2.85
CA ILE A 301 2.14 -21.26 -2.45
C ILE A 301 2.21 -20.38 -3.70
N ALA A 302 1.47 -19.28 -3.70
CA ALA A 302 1.63 -18.19 -4.64
C ALA A 302 1.48 -16.85 -3.92
N SER A 303 1.99 -15.78 -4.50
CA SER A 303 1.76 -14.42 -3.99
C SER A 303 1.86 -13.39 -5.11
N SER A 304 1.37 -12.19 -4.84
CA SER A 304 1.62 -11.00 -5.66
C SER A 304 2.73 -10.11 -5.05
N THR A 305 3.66 -10.70 -4.28
CA THR A 305 4.75 -9.97 -3.62
C THR A 305 5.68 -9.34 -4.66
N PRO A 306 5.78 -8.01 -4.74
CA PRO A 306 6.74 -7.36 -5.62
C PRO A 306 8.17 -7.66 -5.19
N ASN A 307 9.06 -7.85 -6.18
CA ASN A 307 10.46 -8.17 -5.90
C ASN A 307 10.63 -9.38 -4.96
N LEU A 308 9.81 -10.41 -5.14
CA LEU A 308 9.88 -11.64 -4.35
C LEU A 308 11.30 -12.23 -4.45
N LYS A 309 11.91 -12.51 -3.30
CA LYS A 309 13.18 -13.21 -3.18
C LYS A 309 12.97 -14.69 -2.95
N GLU A 310 12.13 -15.01 -1.97
CA GLU A 310 11.86 -16.39 -1.56
C GLU A 310 10.57 -16.49 -0.76
N TYR A 311 10.06 -17.71 -0.64
CA TYR A 311 9.14 -18.09 0.41
C TYR A 311 9.90 -18.72 1.57
N GLN A 312 9.38 -18.58 2.76
CA GLN A 312 9.93 -19.20 3.95
C GLN A 312 8.84 -19.99 4.70
N MET A 313 9.27 -21.08 5.31
CA MET A 313 8.45 -21.96 6.13
C MET A 313 9.10 -22.14 7.51
N LYS A 314 8.26 -22.25 8.54
CA LYS A 314 8.67 -22.60 9.89
C LYS A 314 7.75 -23.69 10.44
N LYS A 315 8.30 -24.81 10.91
CA LYS A 315 7.55 -25.91 11.52
C LYS A 315 7.66 -25.84 13.04
N GLY A 316 6.53 -25.76 13.72
CA GLY A 316 6.48 -25.60 15.17
C GLY A 316 7.36 -24.44 15.66
N ASP A 317 8.23 -24.70 16.62
CA ASP A 317 9.19 -23.72 17.18
C ASP A 317 10.56 -23.72 16.48
N GLY A 318 10.70 -24.38 15.33
CA GLY A 318 11.93 -24.43 14.56
C GLY A 318 12.37 -23.09 13.97
N ALA A 319 13.46 -23.09 13.21
CA ALA A 319 13.93 -21.93 12.47
C ALA A 319 13.10 -21.70 11.19
N TRP A 320 13.16 -20.48 10.65
CA TRP A 320 12.69 -20.19 9.31
C TRP A 320 13.62 -20.82 8.28
N GLU A 321 13.07 -21.58 7.35
CA GLU A 321 13.76 -22.22 6.26
C GLU A 321 13.15 -21.78 4.92
N ARG A 322 13.96 -21.79 3.86
CA ARG A 322 13.44 -21.53 2.51
C ARG A 322 12.42 -22.62 2.14
N ALA A 323 11.31 -22.20 1.56
CA ALA A 323 10.29 -23.07 1.01
C ALA A 323 10.20 -22.90 -0.52
N GLU A 324 9.97 -24.01 -1.22
CA GLU A 324 9.65 -23.99 -2.64
C GLU A 324 8.18 -23.60 -2.84
N GLU A 325 7.80 -23.22 -4.07
CA GLU A 325 6.40 -22.93 -4.40
C GLU A 325 5.47 -24.13 -4.23
N LYS A 326 6.03 -25.33 -4.36
CA LYS A 326 5.33 -26.59 -4.15
C LYS A 326 6.20 -27.52 -3.33
N PHE A 327 5.63 -28.06 -2.26
CA PHE A 327 6.30 -29.00 -1.39
C PHE A 327 5.29 -29.93 -0.70
N ALA A 328 5.79 -31.01 -0.11
CA ALA A 328 4.99 -31.96 0.65
C ALA A 328 5.36 -31.93 2.14
N ILE A 329 4.38 -32.12 3.00
CA ILE A 329 4.57 -32.24 4.44
C ILE A 329 3.95 -33.56 4.89
N ARG A 330 4.78 -34.41 5.48
CA ARG A 330 4.31 -35.61 6.20
C ARG A 330 4.09 -35.25 7.66
N VAL A 331 2.85 -35.28 8.10
CA VAL A 331 2.48 -34.99 9.49
C VAL A 331 2.86 -36.18 10.37
N LYS A 332 3.81 -35.96 11.29
CA LYS A 332 4.30 -37.00 12.23
C LYS A 332 3.44 -37.07 13.48
N ALA A 333 3.06 -35.94 14.02
CA ALA A 333 2.23 -35.80 15.21
C ALA A 333 1.17 -34.72 14.99
N PRO A 334 -0.08 -35.12 14.68
CA PRO A 334 -1.14 -34.11 14.43
C PRO A 334 -1.65 -33.48 15.76
N PRO A 335 -2.05 -32.20 15.76
CA PRO A 335 -1.93 -31.27 14.63
C PRO A 335 -0.52 -30.67 14.51
N GLU A 336 0.02 -30.67 13.29
CA GLU A 336 1.30 -30.01 13.02
C GLU A 336 1.04 -28.56 12.59
N LYS A 337 1.71 -27.60 13.23
CA LYS A 337 1.62 -26.17 12.91
C LYS A 337 2.77 -25.79 12.00
N VAL A 338 2.43 -25.14 10.90
CA VAL A 338 3.40 -24.62 9.93
C VAL A 338 3.09 -23.15 9.68
N LEU A 339 4.09 -22.30 9.76
CA LEU A 339 4.01 -20.89 9.38
C LEU A 339 4.67 -20.71 8.03
N LEU A 340 4.07 -19.87 7.20
CA LEU A 340 4.55 -19.51 5.85
C LEU A 340 4.59 -18.00 5.71
N ARG A 341 5.59 -17.49 4.98
CA ARG A 341 5.67 -16.07 4.62
C ARG A 341 6.43 -15.84 3.33
N SER A 342 6.19 -14.72 2.67
CA SER A 342 7.04 -14.21 1.59
C SER A 342 8.17 -13.37 2.15
N VAL A 343 9.28 -13.27 1.41
CA VAL A 343 10.40 -12.36 1.68
C VAL A 343 10.77 -11.67 0.38
N ASN A 344 10.89 -10.36 0.37
CA ASN A 344 11.31 -9.61 -0.81
C ASN A 344 12.84 -9.40 -0.88
N LEU A 345 13.32 -8.80 -1.97
CA LEU A 345 14.75 -8.55 -2.20
C LEU A 345 15.40 -7.64 -1.14
N ALA A 346 14.63 -6.76 -0.49
CA ALA A 346 15.11 -5.93 0.61
C ALA A 346 15.09 -6.64 1.97
N GLY A 347 14.65 -7.92 2.02
CA GLY A 347 14.57 -8.70 3.24
C GLY A 347 13.34 -8.44 4.10
N LEU A 348 12.38 -7.62 3.64
CA LEU A 348 11.12 -7.47 4.34
C LEU A 348 10.28 -8.74 4.21
N CYS A 349 9.78 -9.20 5.36
CA CYS A 349 8.91 -10.37 5.45
C CYS A 349 7.44 -9.95 5.35
N GLY A 350 6.69 -10.70 4.58
CA GLY A 350 5.24 -10.60 4.55
C GLY A 350 4.59 -11.14 5.82
N PRO A 351 3.27 -10.95 5.96
CA PRO A 351 2.51 -11.50 7.07
C PRO A 351 2.64 -13.02 7.15
N GLU A 352 2.72 -13.53 8.37
CA GLU A 352 2.75 -14.98 8.60
C GLU A 352 1.38 -15.60 8.36
N GLN A 353 1.34 -16.65 7.58
CA GLN A 353 0.17 -17.50 7.44
C GLN A 353 0.38 -18.83 8.15
N ARG A 354 -0.61 -19.22 8.92
CA ARG A 354 -0.59 -20.46 9.68
C ARG A 354 -1.37 -21.55 8.97
N LEU A 355 -0.73 -22.70 8.77
CA LEU A 355 -1.36 -23.96 8.45
C LEU A 355 -1.46 -24.81 9.71
N VAL A 356 -2.61 -25.44 9.92
CA VAL A 356 -2.80 -26.49 10.93
C VAL A 356 -3.13 -27.77 10.18
N LEU A 357 -2.15 -28.66 10.10
CA LEU A 357 -2.25 -29.92 9.37
C LEU A 357 -2.68 -31.02 10.33
N ALA A 358 -3.86 -31.57 10.13
CA ALA A 358 -4.40 -32.71 10.87
C ALA A 358 -4.55 -33.92 9.93
N ARG A 359 -4.53 -35.15 10.49
CA ARG A 359 -4.89 -36.37 9.76
C ARG A 359 -6.38 -36.63 9.87
#